data_400774efd368a360412af6f950001695
#
_entry.id   400774efd368a360412af6f950001695
#
_cell.length_a   1.000
_cell.length_b   1.000
_cell.length_c   1.000
_cell.angle_alpha   90.00
_cell.angle_beta   90.00
_cell.angle_gamma   90.00
#
_symmetry.space_group_name_H-M   'P 1'
#
loop_
_entity.id
_entity.type
_entity.pdbx_description
1 polymer ?
#
loop_
_entity_poly.entity_id
_entity_poly.type
_entity_poly.pdbx_seq_one_letter_code
_entity_poly.pdbx_strand_id
1 'polypeptide(L)'
;EKNANSRKAIEAQVEAIRARVEYADVQPVFMEEAPFIADCFTATDAPHIVMVPFFIADGLHTVEDIPVLLGEPSARVKKRLAAGHPTWRNPTGRKGKLVWYTEAIGNEPGLVDVILERADEGKSQLSRLI
;
A
#
# COMPACT_ATOMS: atom_id res chain seq x y z
N GLU A 1 -10.17 0.99 -18.17
CA GLU A 1 -10.43 1.82 -17.02
C GLU A 1 -10.24 1.08 -15.72
N LYS A 2 -9.70 1.74 -14.73
CA LYS A 2 -9.43 1.14 -13.44
C LYS A 2 -10.54 1.45 -12.45
N ASN A 3 -10.53 0.75 -11.34
CA ASN A 3 -11.56 0.86 -10.33
C ASN A 3 -11.51 2.23 -9.64
N ALA A 4 -12.41 3.14 -10.04
CA ALA A 4 -12.49 4.49 -9.50
C ALA A 4 -12.79 4.50 -7.99
N ASN A 5 -13.53 3.51 -7.49
CA ASN A 5 -13.83 3.42 -6.07
C ASN A 5 -12.59 3.04 -5.25
N SER A 6 -11.76 2.16 -5.80
CA SER A 6 -10.49 1.78 -5.16
C SER A 6 -9.55 2.98 -5.07
N ARG A 7 -9.46 3.77 -6.12
CA ARG A 7 -8.68 5.01 -6.13
C ARG A 7 -9.19 6.00 -5.08
N LYS A 8 -10.49 6.21 -5.02
CA LYS A 8 -11.10 7.12 -4.03
C LYS A 8 -10.82 6.70 -2.60
N ALA A 9 -10.84 5.39 -2.34
CA ALA A 9 -10.54 4.88 -1.00
C ALA A 9 -9.09 5.20 -0.59
N ILE A 10 -8.15 5.01 -1.51
CA ILE A 10 -6.74 5.33 -1.25
C ILE A 10 -6.55 6.84 -1.06
N GLU A 11 -7.16 7.65 -1.91
CA GLU A 11 -7.07 9.11 -1.81
C GLU A 11 -7.66 9.63 -0.50
N ALA A 12 -8.76 9.04 -0.02
CA ALA A 12 -9.35 9.39 1.26
C ALA A 12 -8.40 9.06 2.42
N GLN A 13 -7.73 7.91 2.37
CA GLN A 13 -6.74 7.55 3.39
C GLN A 13 -5.55 8.51 3.37
N VAL A 14 -5.07 8.89 2.21
CA VAL A 14 -3.98 9.85 2.08
C VAL A 14 -4.34 11.19 2.74
N GLU A 15 -5.54 11.71 2.48
CA GLU A 15 -6.00 12.96 3.10
C GLU A 15 -6.10 12.83 4.61
N ALA A 16 -6.61 11.70 5.11
CA ALA A 16 -6.71 11.46 6.55
C ALA A 16 -5.32 11.41 7.22
N ILE A 17 -4.35 10.80 6.54
CA ILE A 17 -2.99 10.73 7.06
C ILE A 17 -2.35 12.12 7.07
N ARG A 18 -2.51 12.89 5.99
CA ARG A 18 -2.02 14.27 5.92
C ARG A 18 -2.51 15.13 7.07
N ALA A 19 -3.74 14.91 7.51
CA ALA A 19 -4.34 15.66 8.60
C ALA A 19 -3.82 15.25 9.98
N ARG A 20 -3.22 14.08 10.11
CA ARG A 20 -2.83 13.51 11.41
C ARG A 20 -1.35 13.56 11.72
N VAL A 21 -0.49 13.55 10.70
CA VAL A 21 0.92 13.27 10.90
C VAL A 21 1.84 14.30 10.25
N GLU A 22 3.08 14.29 10.72
CA GLU A 22 4.10 15.26 10.41
C GLU A 22 5.08 14.73 9.36
N TYR A 23 4.57 13.99 8.36
CA TYR A 23 5.40 13.58 7.24
C TYR A 23 5.59 14.74 6.27
N ALA A 24 6.76 14.81 5.67
CA ALA A 24 7.07 15.84 4.69
C ALA A 24 6.12 15.79 3.50
N ASP A 25 5.71 14.61 3.12
CA ASP A 25 4.82 14.40 1.99
C ASP A 25 4.10 13.07 2.12
N VAL A 26 2.84 13.01 1.70
CA VAL A 26 2.05 11.78 1.66
C VAL A 26 1.32 11.77 0.33
N GLN A 27 1.57 10.77 -0.50
CA GLN A 27 1.01 10.69 -1.84
C GLN A 27 0.51 9.29 -2.16
N PRO A 28 -0.59 9.17 -2.94
CA PRO A 28 -1.02 7.90 -3.46
C PRO A 28 -0.26 7.57 -4.74
N VAL A 29 0.07 6.29 -4.93
CA VAL A 29 0.58 5.77 -6.20
C VAL A 29 -0.13 4.47 -6.51
N PHE A 30 -0.18 4.11 -7.79
CA PHE A 30 -1.00 3.00 -8.27
C PHE A 30 -0.21 2.08 -9.18
N MET A 31 -0.62 0.82 -9.24
CA MET A 31 0.04 -0.16 -10.10
C MET A 31 -0.30 0.03 -11.58
N GLU A 32 -1.52 0.45 -11.88
CA GLU A 32 -2.04 0.40 -13.23
C GLU A 32 -2.54 1.74 -13.77
N GLU A 33 -2.40 2.80 -13.01
CA GLU A 33 -2.77 4.15 -13.43
C GLU A 33 -1.87 5.19 -12.76
N ALA A 34 -1.84 6.38 -13.32
CA ALA A 34 -1.01 7.46 -12.79
C ALA A 34 -1.63 8.07 -11.52
N PRO A 35 -0.82 8.53 -10.58
CA PRO A 35 0.64 8.35 -10.58
C PRO A 35 1.02 6.89 -10.35
N PHE A 36 1.94 6.40 -11.16
CA PHE A 36 2.41 5.02 -11.05
C PHE A 36 3.36 4.85 -9.88
N ILE A 37 3.55 3.61 -9.44
CA ILE A 37 4.45 3.32 -8.31
C ILE A 37 5.86 3.89 -8.55
N ALA A 38 6.39 3.72 -9.75
CA ALA A 38 7.72 4.24 -10.09
C ALA A 38 7.80 5.77 -10.07
N ASP A 39 6.68 6.47 -10.14
CA ASP A 39 6.66 7.94 -10.07
C ASP A 39 7.02 8.45 -8.68
N CYS A 40 7.03 7.59 -7.67
CA CYS A 40 7.41 7.97 -6.31
C CYS A 40 8.80 8.58 -6.23
N PHE A 41 9.71 8.17 -7.11
CA PHE A 41 11.09 8.66 -7.09
C PHE A 41 11.22 10.12 -7.52
N THR A 42 10.28 10.63 -8.29
CA THR A 42 10.29 12.01 -8.78
C THR A 42 9.20 12.88 -8.17
N ALA A 43 8.24 12.27 -7.47
CA ALA A 43 7.12 12.98 -6.88
C ALA A 43 7.48 13.75 -5.61
N THR A 44 8.64 13.48 -5.03
CA THR A 44 9.09 14.14 -3.80
C THR A 44 10.61 14.33 -3.83
N ASP A 45 11.07 15.36 -3.15
CA ASP A 45 12.51 15.57 -2.93
C ASP A 45 13.02 14.88 -1.66
N ALA A 46 12.14 14.29 -0.89
CA ALA A 46 12.51 13.60 0.35
C ALA A 46 13.49 12.46 0.06
N PRO A 47 14.57 12.32 0.86
CA PRO A 47 15.58 11.29 0.63
C PRO A 47 15.12 9.89 1.04
N HIS A 48 14.09 9.79 1.86
CA HIS A 48 13.54 8.55 2.35
C HIS A 48 12.10 8.39 1.90
N ILE A 49 11.78 7.23 1.36
CA ILE A 49 10.42 6.87 0.95
C ILE A 49 9.98 5.67 1.77
N VAL A 50 8.80 5.74 2.36
CA VAL A 50 8.15 4.58 2.97
C VAL A 50 6.95 4.23 2.09
N MET A 51 7.01 3.06 1.46
CA MET A 51 5.96 2.57 0.59
C MET A 51 5.09 1.58 1.36
N VAL A 52 3.82 1.91 1.51
CA VAL A 52 2.86 1.08 2.25
C VAL A 52 1.85 0.47 1.27
N PRO A 53 1.85 -0.85 1.09
CA PRO A 53 0.89 -1.49 0.20
C PRO A 53 -0.51 -1.49 0.83
N PHE A 54 -1.47 -0.89 0.12
CA PHE A 54 -2.85 -0.83 0.58
C PHE A 54 -3.61 -2.07 0.13
N PHE A 55 -3.29 -3.18 0.75
CA PHE A 55 -3.89 -4.50 0.49
C PHE A 55 -4.25 -5.17 1.82
N ILE A 56 -5.31 -5.97 1.81
CA ILE A 56 -5.76 -6.67 3.02
C ILE A 56 -4.77 -7.76 3.43
N ALA A 57 -4.12 -8.40 2.46
CA ALA A 57 -3.14 -9.45 2.74
C ALA A 57 -2.01 -9.39 1.73
N ASP A 58 -0.87 -9.93 2.10
CA ASP A 58 0.22 -10.08 1.16
C ASP A 58 -0.12 -11.17 0.14
N GLY A 59 0.22 -10.92 -1.11
CA GLY A 59 0.02 -11.83 -2.23
C GLY A 59 0.99 -11.46 -3.33
N LEU A 60 0.78 -11.94 -4.55
CA LEU A 60 1.71 -11.70 -5.65
C LEU A 60 1.90 -10.20 -5.95
N HIS A 61 0.85 -9.39 -5.79
CA HIS A 61 0.98 -7.95 -5.99
C HIS A 61 1.98 -7.33 -5.00
N THR A 62 1.91 -7.70 -3.73
CA THR A 62 2.75 -7.11 -2.70
C THR A 62 4.15 -7.71 -2.67
N VAL A 63 4.31 -9.02 -2.93
CA VAL A 63 5.60 -9.69 -2.81
C VAL A 63 6.38 -9.76 -4.12
N GLU A 64 5.73 -9.68 -5.27
CA GLU A 64 6.37 -9.77 -6.57
C GLU A 64 6.25 -8.48 -7.38
N ASP A 65 5.03 -8.06 -7.70
CA ASP A 65 4.81 -6.98 -8.66
C ASP A 65 5.34 -5.63 -8.18
N ILE A 66 5.03 -5.24 -6.96
CA ILE A 66 5.46 -3.93 -6.45
C ILE A 66 6.99 -3.84 -6.30
N PRO A 67 7.69 -4.84 -5.76
CA PRO A 67 9.15 -4.81 -5.77
C PRO A 67 9.76 -4.62 -7.16
N VAL A 68 9.20 -5.28 -8.18
CA VAL A 68 9.66 -5.11 -9.56
C VAL A 68 9.38 -3.69 -10.05
N LEU A 69 8.19 -3.16 -9.77
CA LEU A 69 7.82 -1.79 -10.14
C LEU A 69 8.70 -0.74 -9.44
N LEU A 70 9.21 -1.08 -8.25
CA LEU A 70 10.17 -0.23 -7.53
C LEU A 70 11.60 -0.37 -8.03
N GLY A 71 11.85 -1.25 -9.00
CA GLY A 71 13.14 -1.36 -9.66
C GLY A 71 13.95 -2.62 -9.37
N GLU A 72 13.43 -3.56 -8.57
CA GLU A 72 14.12 -4.83 -8.39
C GLU A 72 14.06 -5.67 -9.67
N PRO A 73 15.17 -6.31 -10.07
CA PRO A 73 15.14 -7.20 -11.23
C PRO A 73 14.14 -8.35 -11.01
N SER A 74 13.30 -8.59 -12.00
CA SER A 74 12.25 -9.61 -11.92
C SER A 74 12.83 -11.00 -11.60
N ALA A 75 13.94 -11.36 -12.21
CA ALA A 75 14.59 -12.66 -11.98
C ALA A 75 15.02 -12.81 -10.51
N ARG A 76 15.53 -11.74 -9.91
CA ARG A 76 15.94 -11.76 -8.50
C ARG A 76 14.75 -11.92 -7.58
N VAL A 77 13.67 -11.19 -7.86
CA VAL A 77 12.43 -11.28 -7.08
C VAL A 77 11.89 -12.71 -7.11
N LYS A 78 11.80 -13.29 -8.29
CA LYS A 78 11.33 -14.68 -8.46
C LYS A 78 12.21 -15.69 -7.72
N LYS A 79 13.52 -15.51 -7.78
CA LYS A 79 14.46 -16.38 -7.07
C LYS A 79 14.28 -16.30 -5.57
N ARG A 80 14.15 -15.10 -5.02
CA ARG A 80 13.91 -14.88 -3.59
C ARG A 80 12.57 -15.50 -3.16
N LEU A 81 11.54 -15.28 -3.95
CA LEU A 81 10.20 -15.81 -3.69
C LEU A 81 10.22 -17.34 -3.63
N ALA A 82 10.85 -17.98 -4.61
CA ALA A 82 10.97 -19.43 -4.65
C ALA A 82 11.75 -19.99 -3.46
N ALA A 83 12.70 -19.22 -2.93
CA ALA A 83 13.50 -19.62 -1.77
C ALA A 83 12.83 -19.30 -0.44
N GLY A 84 11.65 -18.68 -0.44
CA GLY A 84 10.97 -18.28 0.78
C GLY A 84 11.62 -17.09 1.48
N HIS A 85 12.42 -16.30 0.76
CA HIS A 85 13.08 -15.12 1.29
C HIS A 85 12.28 -13.85 0.99
N PRO A 86 12.43 -12.79 1.79
CA PRO A 86 11.83 -11.50 1.47
C PRO A 86 12.27 -11.01 0.09
N THR A 87 11.33 -10.50 -0.68
CA THR A 87 11.61 -10.03 -2.04
C THR A 87 12.11 -8.59 -2.07
N TRP A 88 11.99 -7.87 -0.97
CA TRP A 88 12.55 -6.53 -0.79
C TRP A 88 13.37 -6.48 0.47
N ARG A 89 14.57 -5.94 0.39
CA ARG A 89 15.43 -5.74 1.56
C ARG A 89 15.27 -4.31 2.06
N ASN A 90 14.87 -4.13 3.31
CA ASN A 90 14.65 -2.81 3.88
C ASN A 90 15.89 -2.27 4.62
N PRO A 91 16.36 -1.05 4.30
CA PRO A 91 15.97 -0.27 3.11
C PRO A 91 16.79 -0.65 1.88
N THR A 92 16.28 -0.32 0.71
CA THR A 92 17.04 -0.45 -0.54
C THR A 92 17.22 0.92 -1.17
N GLY A 93 18.45 1.21 -1.63
CA GLY A 93 18.74 2.43 -2.36
C GLY A 93 18.29 2.32 -3.80
N ARG A 94 17.53 3.32 -4.26
CA ARG A 94 17.08 3.42 -5.64
C ARG A 94 17.00 4.89 -6.03
N LYS A 95 17.58 5.22 -7.16
CA LYS A 95 17.52 6.57 -7.74
C LYS A 95 17.85 7.69 -6.74
N GLY A 96 18.87 7.46 -5.93
CA GLY A 96 19.32 8.42 -4.95
C GLY A 96 18.50 8.51 -3.69
N LYS A 97 17.54 7.60 -3.49
CA LYS A 97 16.67 7.57 -2.31
C LYS A 97 16.79 6.24 -1.60
N LEU A 98 16.47 6.22 -0.31
CA LEU A 98 16.30 4.97 0.45
C LEU A 98 14.82 4.63 0.50
N VAL A 99 14.48 3.44 0.06
CA VAL A 99 13.09 2.97 0.01
C VAL A 99 12.87 1.87 1.04
N TRP A 100 11.92 2.13 1.92
CA TRP A 100 11.40 1.18 2.89
C TRP A 100 10.06 0.68 2.37
N TYR A 101 9.91 -0.62 2.27
CA TYR A 101 8.70 -1.25 1.79
C TYR A 101 8.10 -2.09 2.90
N THR A 102 6.88 -1.76 3.34
CA THR A 102 6.24 -2.41 4.47
C THR A 102 5.43 -3.62 4.04
N GLU A 103 4.95 -4.37 5.02
CA GLU A 103 3.94 -5.39 4.78
C GLU A 103 2.61 -4.74 4.41
N ALA A 104 1.69 -5.54 3.85
CA ALA A 104 0.32 -5.11 3.60
C ALA A 104 -0.38 -4.72 4.91
N ILE A 105 -1.40 -3.88 4.81
CA ILE A 105 -2.11 -3.36 6.00
C ILE A 105 -2.96 -4.40 6.74
N GLY A 106 -3.16 -5.58 6.17
CA GLY A 106 -4.04 -6.61 6.72
C GLY A 106 -3.61 -7.17 8.07
N ASN A 107 -4.54 -7.81 8.75
CA ASN A 107 -4.36 -8.47 10.05
C ASN A 107 -3.99 -7.55 11.23
N GLU A 108 -4.23 -6.27 11.11
CA GLU A 108 -4.01 -5.33 12.19
C GLU A 108 -5.23 -5.22 13.10
N PRO A 109 -5.03 -5.01 14.42
CA PRO A 109 -6.16 -4.85 15.33
C PRO A 109 -7.15 -3.76 14.93
N GLY A 110 -6.67 -2.69 14.29
CA GLY A 110 -7.54 -1.63 13.79
C GLY A 110 -8.55 -2.09 12.75
N LEU A 111 -8.24 -3.14 12.00
CA LEU A 111 -9.19 -3.70 11.02
C LEU A 111 -10.32 -4.45 11.70
N VAL A 112 -10.08 -5.03 12.85
CA VAL A 112 -11.14 -5.69 13.63
C VAL A 112 -12.21 -4.68 14.01
N ASP A 113 -11.81 -3.49 14.41
CA ASP A 113 -12.75 -2.41 14.75
C ASP A 113 -13.58 -2.00 13.54
N VAL A 114 -12.97 -1.91 12.37
CA VAL A 114 -13.70 -1.60 11.12
C VAL A 114 -14.71 -2.70 10.80
N ILE A 115 -14.33 -3.96 10.95
CA ILE A 115 -15.23 -5.10 10.69
C ILE A 115 -16.42 -5.06 11.64
N LEU A 116 -16.18 -4.81 12.92
CA LEU A 116 -17.25 -4.73 13.92
C LEU A 116 -18.18 -3.56 13.65
N GLU A 117 -17.65 -2.44 13.21
CA GLU A 117 -18.42 -1.28 12.82
C GLU A 117 -19.38 -1.60 11.68
N ARG A 118 -18.90 -2.29 10.66
CA ARG A 118 -19.74 -2.73 9.53
C ARG A 118 -20.81 -3.73 9.98
N ALA A 119 -20.44 -4.64 10.88
CA ALA A 119 -21.40 -5.60 11.44
C ALA A 119 -22.52 -4.89 12.20
N ASP A 120 -22.20 -3.87 12.98
CA ASP A 120 -23.20 -3.08 13.70
C ASP A 120 -24.11 -2.32 12.75
N GLU A 121 -23.58 -1.76 11.66
CA GLU A 121 -24.39 -1.13 10.63
C GLU A 121 -25.41 -2.11 10.04
N GLY A 122 -24.97 -3.32 9.71
CA GLY A 122 -25.83 -4.37 9.18
C GLY A 122 -26.91 -4.76 10.17
N LYS A 123 -26.54 -4.91 11.43
CA LYS A 123 -27.48 -5.23 12.50
C LYS A 123 -28.55 -4.14 12.67
N SER A 124 -28.14 -2.88 12.62
CA SER A 124 -29.06 -1.76 12.71
C SER A 124 -30.04 -1.72 11.54
N GLN A 125 -29.55 -2.03 10.33
CA GLN A 125 -30.42 -2.11 9.14
C GLN A 125 -31.44 -3.23 9.26
N LEU A 126 -31.01 -4.38 9.76
CA LEU A 126 -31.92 -5.51 10.00
C LEU A 126 -33.02 -5.13 10.97
N SER A 127 -32.69 -4.44 12.05
CA SER A 127 -33.68 -3.99 13.04
C SER A 127 -34.73 -3.09 12.44
N ARG A 128 -34.38 -2.28 11.44
CA ARG A 128 -35.34 -1.39 10.77
C ARG A 128 -36.32 -2.15 9.87
N LEU A 129 -35.96 -3.33 9.42
CA LEU A 129 -36.80 -4.14 8.55
C LEU A 129 -37.84 -4.96 9.33
N ILE A 130 -37.64 -5.14 10.61
CA ILE A 130 -38.53 -5.86 11.50
C ILE A 130 -39.48 -4.88 12.17
#